data_686881fc9736b926d7ab58c87239dd2c
#
_entry.id   686881fc9736b926d7ab58c87239dd2c
#
_cell.length_a   1.000
_cell.length_b   1.000
_cell.length_c   1.000
_cell.angle_alpha   90.00
_cell.angle_beta   90.00
_cell.angle_gamma   90.00
#
_symmetry.space_group_name_H-M   'P 1'
#
loop_
_entity.id
_entity.type
_entity.pdbx_description
1 polymer ?
#
loop_
_entity_poly.entity_id
_entity_poly.type
_entity_poly.pdbx_seq_one_letter_code
_entity_poly.pdbx_strand_id
1 'polypeptide(L)'
;KRWWTPQKQEATTSVVEVKTTKTAQNDIEITRVAEEIMTTEMAAAKEAEAARPQIQELTNFLSEYTAKMLSIGTYTARIEHCVRRIADAYDYEASLMIFVRHFIISVMDPADNSIRRTYVKTGAAAQISFDLISELSALSWEIYDEKIPLARARASFAEILASQKKSFAKTLILLSVANAAFCELFGGDGGAMATAFGICARYLLSKLKINLKIQYIAVSFAVSFIVSLGARYGLSATPDVAVGSSILFLIPGVWLINSVFDILNENMLVGISRGLNTGLLIICIAIGLFLTLSISNLGLVNV
;
A
#
# COMPACT_ATOMS: atom_id res chain seq x y z
N LYS A 1 35.35 24.42 91.01
CA LYS A 1 33.94 24.32 91.51
C LYS A 1 33.00 24.38 90.29
N ARG A 2 32.43 23.20 89.87
CA ARG A 2 31.02 22.92 89.54
C ARG A 2 30.38 23.92 88.58
N TRP A 3 29.68 23.52 87.49
CA TRP A 3 28.53 22.60 87.47
C TRP A 3 28.41 22.04 86.06
N TRP A 4 28.44 20.69 85.90
CA TRP A 4 27.95 19.97 84.78
C TRP A 4 26.51 19.52 85.07
N THR A 5 25.54 19.92 84.30
CA THR A 5 24.13 19.54 84.53
C THR A 5 23.73 18.44 83.49
N PRO A 6 23.05 17.37 83.95
CA PRO A 6 22.69 16.23 83.16
C PRO A 6 21.64 16.51 82.01
N GLN A 7 21.01 17.67 82.10
CA GLN A 7 19.90 18.01 81.15
C GLN A 7 20.28 18.21 79.67
N LYS A 8 21.54 18.43 79.29
CA LYS A 8 21.94 18.62 77.90
C LYS A 8 22.15 17.30 77.15
N GLN A 9 22.33 16.21 77.86
CA GLN A 9 22.60 14.91 77.26
C GLN A 9 21.29 14.19 76.84
N GLU A 10 20.20 14.35 77.64
CA GLU A 10 18.89 13.78 77.27
C GLU A 10 18.25 14.46 76.06
N ALA A 11 18.44 15.77 75.88
CA ALA A 11 17.90 16.52 74.77
C ALA A 11 18.60 16.20 73.47
N THR A 12 19.92 15.84 73.51
CA THR A 12 20.67 15.46 72.31
C THR A 12 20.33 14.04 71.83
N THR A 13 20.11 13.12 72.78
CA THR A 13 19.74 11.73 72.49
C THR A 13 18.31 11.64 71.91
N SER A 14 17.36 12.41 72.45
CA SER A 14 15.99 12.43 71.94
C SER A 14 15.87 13.08 70.55
N VAL A 15 16.69 14.08 70.21
CA VAL A 15 16.73 14.68 68.86
C VAL A 15 17.36 13.75 67.83
N VAL A 16 18.38 12.95 68.19
CA VAL A 16 19.01 11.97 67.33
C VAL A 16 18.04 10.79 67.12
N GLU A 17 17.35 10.32 68.16
CA GLU A 17 16.35 9.23 68.06
C GLU A 17 15.13 9.64 67.21
N VAL A 18 14.63 10.86 67.31
CA VAL A 18 13.52 11.39 66.49
C VAL A 18 13.97 11.61 65.04
N LYS A 19 15.22 12.00 64.76
CA LYS A 19 15.75 12.09 63.42
C LYS A 19 15.93 10.72 62.77
N THR A 20 16.47 9.72 63.48
CA THR A 20 16.66 8.37 62.98
C THR A 20 15.33 7.66 62.69
N THR A 21 14.33 7.83 63.56
CA THR A 21 12.98 7.31 63.35
C THR A 21 12.28 7.95 62.16
N LYS A 22 12.41 9.26 61.94
CA LYS A 22 11.85 9.94 60.76
C LYS A 22 12.52 9.50 59.46
N THR A 23 13.84 9.27 59.45
CA THR A 23 14.57 8.80 58.27
C THR A 23 14.17 7.36 57.97
N ALA A 24 14.10 6.48 58.96
CA ALA A 24 13.66 5.09 58.77
C ALA A 24 12.18 4.99 58.31
N GLN A 25 11.32 5.90 58.75
CA GLN A 25 9.91 5.96 58.34
C GLN A 25 9.77 6.46 56.92
N ASN A 26 10.58 7.43 56.49
CA ASN A 26 10.68 7.86 55.09
C ASN A 26 11.22 6.77 54.16
N ASP A 27 12.23 6.03 54.59
CA ASP A 27 12.82 4.91 53.81
C ASP A 27 11.80 3.77 53.61
N ILE A 28 10.99 3.48 54.65
CA ILE A 28 9.91 2.48 54.54
C ILE A 28 8.80 2.99 53.62
N GLU A 29 8.44 4.26 53.63
CA GLU A 29 7.41 4.85 52.78
C GLU A 29 7.87 4.91 51.32
N ILE A 30 9.15 5.24 51.07
CA ILE A 30 9.76 5.16 49.72
C ILE A 30 9.77 3.74 49.17
N THR A 31 10.14 2.77 50.01
CA THR A 31 10.16 1.36 49.64
C THR A 31 8.75 0.86 49.29
N ARG A 32 7.74 1.24 50.08
CA ARG A 32 6.35 0.87 49.82
C ARG A 32 5.78 1.48 48.54
N VAL A 33 6.08 2.75 48.27
CA VAL A 33 5.69 3.43 47.03
C VAL A 33 6.40 2.81 45.83
N ALA A 34 7.66 2.45 45.93
CA ALA A 34 8.41 1.76 44.88
C ALA A 34 7.83 0.38 44.59
N GLU A 35 7.44 -0.39 45.63
CA GLU A 35 6.76 -1.70 45.42
C GLU A 35 5.37 -1.55 44.79
N GLU A 36 4.62 -0.51 45.16
CA GLU A 36 3.30 -0.23 44.62
C GLU A 36 3.36 0.21 43.14
N ILE A 37 4.37 1.01 42.79
CA ILE A 37 4.67 1.38 41.39
C ILE A 37 5.07 0.14 40.61
N MET A 38 5.98 -0.68 41.12
CA MET A 38 6.46 -1.89 40.46
C MET A 38 5.34 -2.93 40.23
N THR A 39 4.45 -3.10 41.23
CA THR A 39 3.30 -4.01 41.07
C THR A 39 2.28 -3.48 40.08
N THR A 40 2.08 -2.15 40.01
CA THR A 40 1.19 -1.50 39.07
C THR A 40 1.76 -1.61 37.63
N GLU A 41 3.06 -1.39 37.45
CA GLU A 41 3.74 -1.55 36.17
C GLU A 41 3.75 -3.03 35.70
N MET A 42 3.95 -3.97 36.61
CA MET A 42 3.86 -5.40 36.30
C MET A 42 2.43 -5.83 35.92
N ALA A 43 1.42 -5.28 36.59
CA ALA A 43 0.02 -5.53 36.25
C ALA A 43 -0.35 -4.95 34.88
N ALA A 44 0.08 -3.72 34.60
CA ALA A 44 -0.12 -3.07 33.31
C ALA A 44 0.64 -3.79 32.18
N ALA A 45 1.87 -4.24 32.42
CA ALA A 45 2.62 -5.03 31.46
C ALA A 45 1.94 -6.40 31.16
N LYS A 46 1.38 -7.03 32.18
CA LYS A 46 0.63 -8.28 32.04
C LYS A 46 -0.71 -8.11 31.32
N GLU A 47 -1.39 -7.00 31.52
CA GLU A 47 -2.60 -6.63 30.75
C GLU A 47 -2.26 -6.30 29.30
N ALA A 48 -1.17 -5.58 29.05
CA ALA A 48 -0.68 -5.29 27.71
C ALA A 48 -0.27 -6.57 26.96
N GLU A 49 0.40 -7.51 27.63
CA GLU A 49 0.76 -8.82 27.08
C GLU A 49 -0.47 -9.70 26.79
N ALA A 50 -1.51 -9.64 27.64
CA ALA A 50 -2.79 -10.31 27.41
C ALA A 50 -3.60 -9.69 26.25
N ALA A 51 -3.40 -8.40 25.96
CA ALA A 51 -4.01 -7.70 24.82
C ALA A 51 -3.24 -7.90 23.51
N ARG A 52 -2.00 -8.38 23.56
CA ARG A 52 -1.14 -8.61 22.40
C ARG A 52 -1.66 -9.79 21.59
N PRO A 53 -1.90 -9.64 20.28
CA PRO A 53 -2.43 -10.74 19.46
C PRO A 53 -1.39 -11.86 19.33
N GLN A 54 -1.87 -13.10 19.17
CA GLN A 54 -0.96 -14.20 18.86
C GLN A 54 -0.23 -13.94 17.54
N ILE A 55 1.08 -14.23 17.50
CA ILE A 55 1.93 -14.02 16.32
C ILE A 55 1.37 -14.68 15.05
N GLN A 56 0.69 -15.82 15.19
CA GLN A 56 0.07 -16.52 14.08
C GLN A 56 -1.12 -15.74 13.49
N GLU A 57 -1.95 -15.15 14.33
CA GLU A 57 -3.10 -14.35 13.91
C GLU A 57 -2.65 -13.05 13.24
N LEU A 58 -1.64 -12.39 13.83
CA LEU A 58 -1.04 -11.19 13.23
C LEU A 58 -0.40 -11.52 11.88
N THR A 59 0.39 -12.58 11.78
CA THR A 59 1.03 -12.97 10.53
C THR A 59 0.01 -13.32 9.44
N ASN A 60 -1.11 -13.96 9.79
CA ASN A 60 -2.21 -14.21 8.87
C ASN A 60 -2.80 -12.90 8.35
N PHE A 61 -3.11 -11.96 9.24
CA PHE A 61 -3.64 -10.66 8.88
C PHE A 61 -2.68 -9.88 7.98
N LEU A 62 -1.41 -9.74 8.38
CA LEU A 62 -0.40 -9.05 7.60
C LEU A 62 -0.19 -9.68 6.22
N SER A 63 -0.28 -11.01 6.12
CA SER A 63 -0.16 -11.69 4.84
C SER A 63 -1.36 -11.46 3.92
N GLU A 64 -2.58 -11.34 4.44
CA GLU A 64 -3.78 -10.98 3.69
C GLU A 64 -3.74 -9.51 3.25
N TYR A 65 -3.36 -8.63 4.15
CA TYR A 65 -3.14 -7.21 3.89
C TYR A 65 -2.09 -6.99 2.78
N THR A 66 -0.93 -7.64 2.88
CA THR A 66 0.13 -7.59 1.87
C THR A 66 -0.35 -8.09 0.51
N ALA A 67 -1.02 -9.26 0.47
CA ALA A 67 -1.57 -9.81 -0.75
C ALA A 67 -2.56 -8.84 -1.41
N LYS A 68 -3.39 -8.17 -0.61
CA LYS A 68 -4.34 -7.18 -1.12
C LYS A 68 -3.64 -5.94 -1.65
N MET A 69 -2.70 -5.37 -0.89
CA MET A 69 -1.92 -4.20 -1.33
C MET A 69 -1.17 -4.46 -2.65
N LEU A 70 -0.58 -5.66 -2.82
CA LEU A 70 0.02 -6.09 -4.08
C LEU A 70 -1.02 -6.17 -5.21
N SER A 71 -2.19 -6.76 -4.94
CA SER A 71 -3.24 -6.95 -5.93
C SER A 71 -3.90 -5.66 -6.42
N ILE A 72 -3.75 -4.56 -5.69
CA ILE A 72 -4.26 -3.23 -6.07
C ILE A 72 -3.18 -2.33 -6.68
N GLY A 73 -2.00 -2.87 -6.95
CA GLY A 73 -0.95 -2.17 -7.68
C GLY A 73 -0.13 -1.17 -6.86
N THR A 74 0.04 -1.42 -5.57
CA THR A 74 0.90 -0.62 -4.69
C THR A 74 2.38 -0.93 -4.97
N TYR A 75 3.25 0.07 -4.91
CA TYR A 75 4.71 -0.13 -4.99
C TYR A 75 5.28 -0.70 -3.69
N THR A 76 6.41 -1.40 -3.80
CA THR A 76 6.97 -2.27 -2.75
C THR A 76 7.23 -1.52 -1.43
N ALA A 77 7.92 -0.39 -1.47
CA ALA A 77 8.28 0.35 -0.25
C ALA A 77 7.05 0.80 0.57
N ARG A 78 5.95 1.21 -0.11
CA ARG A 78 4.71 1.56 0.61
C ARG A 78 4.14 0.36 1.36
N ILE A 79 4.15 -0.82 0.74
CA ILE A 79 3.65 -2.04 1.38
C ILE A 79 4.49 -2.37 2.62
N GLU A 80 5.82 -2.32 2.48
CA GLU A 80 6.75 -2.56 3.58
C GLU A 80 6.52 -1.60 4.76
N HIS A 81 6.36 -0.30 4.47
CA HIS A 81 6.08 0.69 5.51
C HIS A 81 4.76 0.44 6.23
N CYS A 82 3.69 0.09 5.51
CA CYS A 82 2.40 -0.22 6.12
C CYS A 82 2.48 -1.49 6.97
N VAL A 83 3.11 -2.55 6.45
CA VAL A 83 3.25 -3.83 7.16
C VAL A 83 4.08 -3.67 8.42
N ARG A 84 5.22 -2.96 8.34
CA ARG A 84 6.08 -2.68 9.50
C ARG A 84 5.31 -1.89 10.54
N ARG A 85 4.63 -0.81 10.15
CA ARG A 85 3.82 0.02 11.05
C ARG A 85 2.75 -0.80 11.79
N ILE A 86 2.05 -1.69 11.09
CA ILE A 86 1.05 -2.56 11.72
C ILE A 86 1.71 -3.53 12.70
N ALA A 87 2.85 -4.11 12.36
CA ALA A 87 3.57 -5.03 13.25
C ALA A 87 4.06 -4.30 14.50
N ASP A 88 4.68 -3.11 14.33
CA ASP A 88 5.16 -2.26 15.43
C ASP A 88 4.01 -1.84 16.38
N ALA A 89 2.79 -1.65 15.85
CA ALA A 89 1.62 -1.33 16.67
C ALA A 89 1.28 -2.43 17.70
N TYR A 90 1.65 -3.67 17.41
CA TYR A 90 1.43 -4.84 18.28
C TYR A 90 2.73 -5.39 18.90
N ASP A 91 3.80 -4.60 18.92
CA ASP A 91 5.10 -4.93 19.49
C ASP A 91 5.76 -6.18 18.84
N TYR A 92 5.59 -6.32 17.52
CA TYR A 92 6.27 -7.33 16.71
C TYR A 92 7.12 -6.67 15.61
N GLU A 93 8.21 -7.34 15.23
CA GLU A 93 8.98 -6.97 14.05
C GLU A 93 8.50 -7.73 12.82
N ALA A 94 8.29 -7.03 11.71
CA ALA A 94 7.95 -7.65 10.43
C ALA A 94 9.01 -7.37 9.38
N SER A 95 9.44 -8.42 8.71
CA SER A 95 10.30 -8.39 7.52
C SER A 95 9.52 -8.87 6.32
N LEU A 96 9.56 -8.12 5.23
CA LEU A 96 8.82 -8.40 4.01
C LEU A 96 9.79 -8.44 2.83
N MET A 97 9.71 -9.50 2.03
CA MET A 97 10.44 -9.62 0.77
C MET A 97 9.43 -9.88 -0.35
N ILE A 98 9.38 -8.97 -1.31
CA ILE A 98 8.44 -9.03 -2.43
C ILE A 98 9.17 -9.46 -3.70
N PHE A 99 8.54 -10.36 -4.45
CA PHE A 99 8.92 -10.77 -5.78
C PHE A 99 7.78 -10.48 -6.76
N VAL A 100 8.00 -10.73 -8.04
CA VAL A 100 7.00 -10.41 -9.08
C VAL A 100 5.65 -11.10 -8.86
N ARG A 101 5.66 -12.35 -8.37
CA ARG A 101 4.46 -13.18 -8.18
C ARG A 101 4.30 -13.76 -6.78
N HIS A 102 5.29 -13.62 -5.94
CA HIS A 102 5.33 -14.18 -4.59
C HIS A 102 5.83 -13.13 -3.62
N PHE A 103 5.46 -13.28 -2.38
CA PHE A 103 6.10 -12.53 -1.30
C PHE A 103 6.34 -13.45 -0.10
N ILE A 104 7.33 -13.10 0.67
CA ILE A 104 7.70 -13.74 1.92
C ILE A 104 7.49 -12.71 3.01
N ILE A 105 6.69 -13.06 4.01
CA ILE A 105 6.53 -12.25 5.21
C ILE A 105 7.00 -13.04 6.41
N SER A 106 7.85 -12.45 7.23
CA SER A 106 8.32 -13.02 8.48
C SER A 106 8.01 -12.05 9.61
N VAL A 107 7.28 -12.53 10.60
CA VAL A 107 6.99 -11.78 11.82
C VAL A 107 7.74 -12.44 12.97
N MET A 108 8.36 -11.64 13.82
CA MET A 108 9.23 -12.08 14.88
C MET A 108 8.90 -11.31 16.16
N ASP A 109 8.98 -11.99 17.30
CA ASP A 109 8.93 -11.34 18.60
C ASP A 109 10.30 -10.74 18.93
N PRO A 110 10.43 -9.42 19.13
CA PRO A 110 11.71 -8.82 19.48
C PRO A 110 12.24 -9.25 20.87
N ALA A 111 11.35 -9.68 21.77
CA ALA A 111 11.73 -10.15 23.09
C ALA A 111 12.24 -11.62 23.08
N ASP A 112 11.75 -12.44 22.14
CA ASP A 112 12.15 -13.83 21.98
C ASP A 112 12.29 -14.20 20.49
N ASN A 113 13.51 -14.18 20.00
CA ASN A 113 13.85 -14.51 18.62
C ASN A 113 13.48 -15.95 18.20
N SER A 114 13.16 -16.84 19.15
CA SER A 114 12.68 -18.19 18.85
C SER A 114 11.22 -18.17 18.37
N ILE A 115 10.46 -17.14 18.73
CA ILE A 115 9.07 -16.96 18.33
C ILE A 115 9.04 -16.21 16.99
N ARG A 116 9.00 -17.00 15.90
CA ARG A 116 8.98 -16.49 14.52
C ARG A 116 7.95 -17.24 13.68
N ARG A 117 7.26 -16.51 12.81
CA ARG A 117 6.37 -17.07 11.80
C ARG A 117 6.70 -16.50 10.43
N THR A 118 6.88 -17.38 9.46
CA THR A 118 7.18 -16.99 8.06
C THR A 118 6.17 -17.63 7.14
N TYR A 119 5.58 -16.82 6.26
CA TYR A 119 4.69 -17.28 5.20
C TYR A 119 5.21 -16.89 3.82
N VAL A 120 5.02 -17.80 2.88
CA VAL A 120 5.21 -17.56 1.45
C VAL A 120 3.84 -17.60 0.78
N LYS A 121 3.46 -16.53 0.12
CA LYS A 121 2.17 -16.45 -0.61
C LYS A 121 2.37 -15.96 -2.04
N THR A 122 1.48 -16.41 -2.91
CA THR A 122 1.42 -15.92 -4.30
C THR A 122 0.56 -14.66 -4.36
N GLY A 123 1.09 -13.60 -4.95
CA GLY A 123 0.32 -12.38 -5.24
C GLY A 123 -0.63 -12.59 -6.43
N ALA A 124 -1.81 -11.99 -6.36
CA ALA A 124 -2.73 -11.93 -7.48
C ALA A 124 -2.25 -10.92 -8.55
N ALA A 125 -2.75 -11.05 -9.78
CA ALA A 125 -2.53 -10.06 -10.81
C ALA A 125 -3.08 -8.69 -10.36
N ALA A 126 -2.25 -7.65 -10.45
CA ALA A 126 -2.62 -6.36 -9.92
C ALA A 126 -3.62 -5.62 -10.81
N GLN A 127 -4.64 -5.07 -10.16
CA GLN A 127 -5.62 -4.17 -10.74
C GLN A 127 -5.62 -2.87 -9.92
N ILE A 128 -5.10 -1.78 -10.50
CA ILE A 128 -4.86 -0.53 -9.79
C ILE A 128 -6.16 0.03 -9.20
N SER A 129 -6.11 0.39 -7.91
CA SER A 129 -7.19 1.07 -7.20
C SER A 129 -6.61 2.05 -6.19
N PHE A 130 -6.56 3.33 -6.55
CA PHE A 130 -6.02 4.39 -5.69
C PHE A 130 -6.84 4.57 -4.41
N ASP A 131 -8.17 4.44 -4.49
CA ASP A 131 -9.05 4.52 -3.32
C ASP A 131 -8.65 3.48 -2.27
N LEU A 132 -8.55 2.20 -2.69
CA LEU A 132 -8.11 1.13 -1.78
C LEU A 132 -6.68 1.32 -1.26
N ILE A 133 -5.76 1.83 -2.08
CA ILE A 133 -4.40 2.14 -1.63
C ILE A 133 -4.43 3.19 -0.53
N SER A 134 -5.26 4.21 -0.68
CA SER A 134 -5.42 5.29 0.31
C SER A 134 -6.06 4.77 1.59
N GLU A 135 -7.20 4.09 1.48
CA GLU A 135 -7.96 3.56 2.62
C GLU A 135 -7.15 2.54 3.43
N LEU A 136 -6.47 1.60 2.75
CA LEU A 136 -5.61 0.63 3.44
C LEU A 136 -4.38 1.28 4.08
N SER A 137 -3.80 2.30 3.43
CA SER A 137 -2.71 3.07 4.04
C SER A 137 -3.20 3.82 5.28
N ALA A 138 -4.39 4.43 5.24
CA ALA A 138 -5.02 5.08 6.39
C ALA A 138 -5.30 4.10 7.53
N LEU A 139 -5.82 2.90 7.21
CA LEU A 139 -6.01 1.83 8.20
C LEU A 139 -4.71 1.47 8.93
N SER A 140 -3.57 1.44 8.23
CA SER A 140 -2.28 1.15 8.88
C SER A 140 -1.87 2.23 9.89
N TRP A 141 -2.25 3.49 9.67
CA TRP A 141 -2.05 4.58 10.61
C TRP A 141 -3.03 4.51 11.78
N GLU A 142 -4.32 4.27 11.52
CA GLU A 142 -5.33 4.07 12.55
C GLU A 142 -4.92 2.97 13.54
N ILE A 143 -4.43 1.82 13.02
CA ILE A 143 -3.93 0.73 13.86
C ILE A 143 -2.75 1.18 14.73
N TYR A 144 -1.82 1.96 14.16
CA TYR A 144 -0.62 2.40 14.85
C TYR A 144 -0.89 3.47 15.91
N ASP A 145 -1.68 4.49 15.54
CA ASP A 145 -1.94 5.66 16.38
C ASP A 145 -2.94 5.35 17.50
N GLU A 146 -4.01 4.61 17.19
CA GLU A 146 -5.09 4.29 18.14
C GLU A 146 -4.89 2.96 18.88
N LYS A 147 -3.87 2.17 18.50
CA LYS A 147 -3.60 0.85 19.11
C LYS A 147 -4.84 -0.05 19.15
N ILE A 148 -5.65 -0.03 18.07
CA ILE A 148 -6.89 -0.80 18.01
C ILE A 148 -6.63 -2.31 18.07
N PRO A 149 -7.50 -3.11 18.72
CA PRO A 149 -7.35 -4.56 18.77
C PRO A 149 -7.36 -5.20 17.37
N LEU A 150 -6.59 -6.29 17.18
CA LEU A 150 -6.49 -6.98 15.88
C LEU A 150 -7.83 -7.40 15.29
N ALA A 151 -8.81 -7.78 16.14
CA ALA A 151 -10.15 -8.13 15.72
C ALA A 151 -10.87 -6.94 15.05
N ARG A 152 -10.73 -5.72 15.60
CA ARG A 152 -11.26 -4.49 15.00
C ARG A 152 -10.53 -4.13 13.71
N ALA A 153 -9.19 -4.23 13.68
CA ALA A 153 -8.41 -4.01 12.47
C ALA A 153 -8.84 -4.94 11.32
N ARG A 154 -9.13 -6.21 11.61
CA ARG A 154 -9.69 -7.16 10.63
C ARG A 154 -11.08 -6.77 10.15
N ALA A 155 -11.94 -6.29 11.06
CA ALA A 155 -13.29 -5.85 10.70
C ALA A 155 -13.22 -4.61 9.78
N SER A 156 -12.43 -3.59 10.13
CA SER A 156 -12.22 -2.39 9.28
C SER A 156 -11.62 -2.77 7.93
N PHE A 157 -10.64 -3.69 7.90
CA PHE A 157 -10.09 -4.20 6.65
C PHE A 157 -11.16 -4.86 5.76
N ALA A 158 -12.01 -5.71 6.34
CA ALA A 158 -13.10 -6.35 5.60
C ALA A 158 -14.15 -5.33 5.10
N GLU A 159 -14.46 -4.31 5.88
CA GLU A 159 -15.39 -3.23 5.51
C GLU A 159 -14.83 -2.41 4.34
N ILE A 160 -13.56 -2.01 4.38
CA ILE A 160 -12.89 -1.33 3.28
C ILE A 160 -12.97 -2.15 2.00
N LEU A 161 -12.78 -3.47 2.08
CA LEU A 161 -12.87 -4.33 0.91
C LEU A 161 -14.30 -4.46 0.37
N ALA A 162 -15.30 -4.44 1.25
CA ALA A 162 -16.72 -4.55 0.88
C ALA A 162 -17.30 -3.25 0.33
N SER A 163 -16.79 -2.09 0.74
CA SER A 163 -17.26 -0.76 0.31
C SER A 163 -17.01 -0.46 -1.16
N GLN A 164 -16.14 -1.19 -1.83
CA GLN A 164 -15.67 -0.96 -3.20
C GLN A 164 -16.70 -1.29 -4.27
N LYS A 165 -17.62 -0.37 -4.53
CA LYS A 165 -18.54 -0.45 -5.66
C LYS A 165 -18.00 0.31 -6.86
N LYS A 166 -17.27 -0.37 -7.76
CA LYS A 166 -16.85 0.23 -9.03
C LYS A 166 -18.00 0.21 -10.02
N SER A 167 -18.51 1.37 -10.38
CA SER A 167 -19.47 1.50 -11.47
C SER A 167 -18.72 1.54 -12.80
N PHE A 168 -18.91 0.51 -13.63
CA PHE A 168 -18.31 0.45 -14.98
C PHE A 168 -18.73 1.68 -15.82
N ALA A 169 -19.99 2.10 -15.72
CA ALA A 169 -20.49 3.27 -16.45
C ALA A 169 -19.78 4.56 -16.05
N LYS A 170 -19.55 4.81 -14.75
CA LYS A 170 -18.79 5.97 -14.29
C LYS A 170 -17.35 5.96 -14.82
N THR A 171 -16.68 4.82 -14.75
CA THR A 171 -15.31 4.65 -15.26
C THR A 171 -15.27 4.89 -16.77
N LEU A 172 -16.23 4.35 -17.53
CA LEU A 172 -16.32 4.53 -18.97
C LEU A 172 -16.44 6.02 -19.34
N ILE A 173 -17.39 6.73 -18.71
CA ILE A 173 -17.63 8.16 -18.98
C ILE A 173 -16.40 9.00 -18.63
N LEU A 174 -15.88 8.84 -17.41
CA LEU A 174 -14.75 9.65 -16.94
C LEU A 174 -13.49 9.43 -17.80
N LEU A 175 -13.21 8.18 -18.16
CA LEU A 175 -12.03 7.86 -18.96
C LEU A 175 -12.19 8.34 -20.41
N SER A 176 -13.40 8.28 -20.97
CA SER A 176 -13.70 8.82 -22.30
C SER A 176 -13.57 10.36 -22.35
N VAL A 177 -14.10 11.04 -21.32
CA VAL A 177 -13.97 12.51 -21.21
C VAL A 177 -12.50 12.92 -21.03
N ALA A 178 -11.77 12.23 -20.14
CA ALA A 178 -10.34 12.50 -19.93
C ALA A 178 -9.53 12.33 -21.21
N ASN A 179 -9.81 11.27 -21.98
CA ASN A 179 -9.10 11.03 -23.22
C ASN A 179 -9.47 12.05 -24.33
N ALA A 180 -10.73 12.50 -24.36
CA ALA A 180 -11.17 13.57 -25.25
C ALA A 180 -10.45 14.89 -24.95
N ALA A 181 -10.43 15.29 -23.68
CA ALA A 181 -9.71 16.48 -23.24
C ALA A 181 -8.21 16.40 -23.55
N PHE A 182 -7.62 15.20 -23.42
CA PHE A 182 -6.23 14.98 -23.78
C PHE A 182 -6.00 15.12 -25.30
N CYS A 183 -6.91 14.60 -26.13
CA CYS A 183 -6.86 14.76 -27.60
C CYS A 183 -6.88 16.24 -27.97
N GLU A 184 -7.79 17.03 -27.41
CA GLU A 184 -7.87 18.48 -27.65
C GLU A 184 -6.60 19.22 -27.19
N LEU A 185 -6.01 18.85 -26.05
CA LEU A 185 -4.76 19.44 -25.56
C LEU A 185 -3.61 19.31 -26.57
N PHE A 186 -3.61 18.26 -27.38
CA PHE A 186 -2.64 18.04 -28.48
C PHE A 186 -3.13 18.56 -29.83
N GLY A 187 -4.20 19.34 -29.88
CA GLY A 187 -4.74 19.94 -31.06
C GLY A 187 -5.54 18.98 -31.97
N GLY A 188 -6.06 17.89 -31.37
CA GLY A 188 -6.89 16.92 -32.07
C GLY A 188 -8.39 17.16 -31.86
N ASP A 189 -9.23 16.61 -32.73
CA ASP A 189 -10.68 16.85 -32.76
C ASP A 189 -11.56 15.61 -32.56
N GLY A 190 -11.12 14.40 -32.82
CA GLY A 190 -12.06 13.27 -32.98
C GLY A 190 -11.79 11.99 -32.15
N GLY A 191 -10.74 11.97 -31.32
CA GLY A 191 -10.32 10.73 -30.63
C GLY A 191 -11.25 10.17 -29.53
N ALA A 192 -12.21 10.99 -29.07
CA ALA A 192 -13.02 10.67 -27.89
C ALA A 192 -13.98 9.48 -28.08
N MET A 193 -14.63 9.38 -29.23
CA MET A 193 -15.63 8.33 -29.49
C MET A 193 -15.02 6.94 -29.54
N ALA A 194 -13.81 6.82 -30.11
CA ALA A 194 -13.12 5.54 -30.22
C ALA A 194 -12.63 5.00 -28.89
N THR A 195 -12.33 5.86 -27.91
CA THR A 195 -11.91 5.47 -26.59
C THR A 195 -12.99 4.69 -25.84
N ALA A 196 -14.25 5.13 -25.93
CA ALA A 196 -15.39 4.44 -25.32
C ALA A 196 -15.52 3.02 -25.88
N PHE A 197 -15.38 2.85 -27.21
CA PHE A 197 -15.37 1.53 -27.86
C PHE A 197 -14.19 0.67 -27.36
N GLY A 198 -13.00 1.24 -27.27
CA GLY A 198 -11.82 0.52 -26.79
C GLY A 198 -11.94 0.02 -25.36
N ILE A 199 -12.52 0.82 -24.46
CA ILE A 199 -12.76 0.42 -23.07
C ILE A 199 -13.79 -0.73 -23.03
N CYS A 200 -14.87 -0.65 -23.82
CA CYS A 200 -15.86 -1.71 -23.92
C CYS A 200 -15.25 -2.99 -24.52
N ALA A 201 -14.46 -2.89 -25.57
CA ALA A 201 -13.78 -4.02 -26.19
C ALA A 201 -12.82 -4.70 -25.20
N ARG A 202 -12.02 -3.91 -24.49
CA ARG A 202 -11.12 -4.43 -23.44
C ARG A 202 -11.88 -5.15 -22.34
N TYR A 203 -13.01 -4.59 -21.89
CA TYR A 203 -13.84 -5.21 -20.87
C TYR A 203 -14.41 -6.56 -21.35
N LEU A 204 -14.90 -6.64 -22.59
CA LEU A 204 -15.40 -7.89 -23.18
C LEU A 204 -14.29 -8.93 -23.31
N LEU A 205 -13.12 -8.55 -23.82
CA LEU A 205 -11.96 -9.45 -23.96
C LEU A 205 -11.44 -9.94 -22.60
N SER A 206 -11.53 -9.13 -21.56
CA SER A 206 -11.15 -9.55 -20.20
C SER A 206 -12.07 -10.65 -19.65
N LYS A 207 -13.36 -10.59 -19.97
CA LYS A 207 -14.33 -11.67 -19.63
C LYS A 207 -14.04 -12.99 -20.33
N LEU A 208 -13.49 -12.94 -21.55
CA LEU A 208 -13.13 -14.13 -22.33
C LEU A 208 -11.83 -14.81 -21.85
N LYS A 209 -11.20 -14.30 -20.76
CA LYS A 209 -9.93 -14.81 -20.20
C LYS A 209 -8.78 -14.91 -21.21
N ILE A 210 -8.80 -14.10 -22.26
CA ILE A 210 -7.72 -13.99 -23.25
C ILE A 210 -6.46 -13.42 -22.58
N ASN A 211 -5.29 -13.84 -23.05
CA ASN A 211 -4.01 -13.33 -22.54
C ASN A 211 -3.95 -11.79 -22.62
N LEU A 212 -3.50 -11.16 -21.55
CA LEU A 212 -3.45 -9.69 -21.42
C LEU A 212 -2.69 -9.02 -22.58
N LYS A 213 -1.58 -9.60 -23.01
CA LYS A 213 -0.77 -9.06 -24.12
C LYS A 213 -1.53 -9.06 -25.45
N ILE A 214 -2.26 -10.13 -25.72
CA ILE A 214 -3.12 -10.24 -26.90
C ILE A 214 -4.26 -9.22 -26.83
N GLN A 215 -4.86 -9.02 -25.65
CA GLN A 215 -5.86 -7.97 -25.45
C GLN A 215 -5.32 -6.59 -25.82
N TYR A 216 -4.10 -6.25 -25.40
CA TYR A 216 -3.48 -4.96 -25.70
C TYR A 216 -3.26 -4.78 -27.21
N ILE A 217 -2.77 -5.80 -27.93
CA ILE A 217 -2.61 -5.76 -29.40
C ILE A 217 -3.98 -5.59 -30.07
N ALA A 218 -4.95 -6.41 -29.72
CA ALA A 218 -6.27 -6.41 -30.37
C ALA A 218 -7.04 -5.11 -30.13
N VAL A 219 -7.00 -4.59 -28.90
CA VAL A 219 -7.71 -3.35 -28.57
C VAL A 219 -7.02 -2.14 -29.19
N SER A 220 -5.69 -2.03 -29.14
CA SER A 220 -4.99 -0.93 -29.79
C SER A 220 -5.22 -0.92 -31.31
N PHE A 221 -5.17 -2.08 -31.95
CA PHE A 221 -5.50 -2.21 -33.37
C PHE A 221 -6.94 -1.79 -33.66
N ALA A 222 -7.93 -2.35 -32.93
CA ALA A 222 -9.34 -2.07 -33.20
C ALA A 222 -9.70 -0.59 -33.03
N VAL A 223 -9.19 0.04 -31.95
CA VAL A 223 -9.49 1.44 -31.65
C VAL A 223 -8.82 2.36 -32.65
N SER A 224 -7.54 2.20 -32.92
CA SER A 224 -6.82 3.03 -33.87
C SER A 224 -7.36 2.84 -35.31
N PHE A 225 -7.79 1.63 -35.66
CA PHE A 225 -8.38 1.35 -36.97
C PHE A 225 -9.74 2.05 -37.16
N ILE A 226 -10.61 2.03 -36.13
CA ILE A 226 -11.90 2.74 -36.17
C ILE A 226 -11.69 4.26 -36.33
N VAL A 227 -10.72 4.84 -35.61
CA VAL A 227 -10.37 6.26 -35.74
C VAL A 227 -9.84 6.57 -37.13
N SER A 228 -8.95 5.71 -37.65
CA SER A 228 -8.41 5.84 -39.00
C SER A 228 -9.49 5.79 -40.08
N LEU A 229 -10.47 4.89 -39.96
CA LEU A 229 -11.64 4.87 -40.84
C LEU A 229 -12.46 6.15 -40.74
N GLY A 230 -12.75 6.62 -39.51
CA GLY A 230 -13.46 7.89 -39.29
C GLY A 230 -12.75 9.07 -39.98
N ALA A 231 -11.45 9.12 -39.89
CA ALA A 231 -10.65 10.15 -40.55
C ALA A 231 -10.76 10.08 -42.09
N ARG A 232 -10.81 8.91 -42.69
CA ARG A 232 -11.05 8.74 -44.16
C ARG A 232 -12.41 9.22 -44.59
N TYR A 233 -13.40 9.19 -43.71
CA TYR A 233 -14.75 9.73 -44.00
C TYR A 233 -14.90 11.22 -43.65
N GLY A 234 -13.79 11.90 -43.33
CA GLY A 234 -13.80 13.34 -43.03
C GLY A 234 -14.33 13.71 -41.64
N LEU A 235 -14.39 12.72 -40.72
CA LEU A 235 -14.85 12.93 -39.32
C LEU A 235 -13.77 13.55 -38.41
N SER A 236 -12.54 13.68 -38.89
CA SER A 236 -11.43 14.33 -38.17
C SER A 236 -10.59 15.17 -39.13
N ALA A 237 -10.29 16.40 -38.73
CA ALA A 237 -9.37 17.28 -39.44
C ALA A 237 -7.89 17.00 -39.04
N THR A 238 -7.65 16.26 -37.96
CA THR A 238 -6.33 15.95 -37.40
C THR A 238 -6.18 14.46 -37.18
N PRO A 239 -6.12 13.63 -38.24
CA PRO A 239 -6.15 12.18 -38.15
C PRO A 239 -4.98 11.59 -37.33
N ASP A 240 -3.81 12.20 -37.42
CA ASP A 240 -2.60 11.73 -36.74
C ASP A 240 -2.72 11.85 -35.21
N VAL A 241 -3.21 13.01 -34.75
CA VAL A 241 -3.44 13.27 -33.33
C VAL A 241 -4.60 12.40 -32.81
N ALA A 242 -5.66 12.24 -33.59
CA ALA A 242 -6.82 11.44 -33.23
C ALA A 242 -6.43 9.95 -33.08
N VAL A 243 -5.65 9.38 -34.00
CA VAL A 243 -5.16 8.00 -33.93
C VAL A 243 -4.20 7.82 -32.76
N GLY A 244 -3.24 8.72 -32.57
CA GLY A 244 -2.28 8.67 -31.45
C GLY A 244 -2.96 8.78 -30.09
N SER A 245 -3.92 9.71 -29.92
CA SER A 245 -4.63 9.88 -28.67
C SER A 245 -5.60 8.74 -28.34
N SER A 246 -6.13 8.06 -29.36
CA SER A 246 -7.11 6.99 -29.19
C SER A 246 -6.60 5.79 -28.35
N ILE A 247 -5.30 5.56 -28.30
CA ILE A 247 -4.67 4.46 -27.60
C ILE A 247 -4.13 4.85 -26.18
N LEU A 248 -4.19 6.12 -25.79
CA LEU A 248 -3.61 6.63 -24.55
C LEU A 248 -4.16 5.93 -23.29
N PHE A 249 -5.44 5.60 -23.29
CA PHE A 249 -6.05 4.87 -22.16
C PHE A 249 -5.46 3.46 -21.94
N LEU A 250 -4.74 2.91 -22.93
CA LEU A 250 -4.06 1.62 -22.81
C LEU A 250 -2.66 1.77 -22.19
N ILE A 251 -2.06 2.95 -22.22
CA ILE A 251 -0.70 3.15 -21.72
C ILE A 251 -0.63 2.84 -20.22
N PRO A 252 0.20 1.88 -19.81
CA PRO A 252 0.29 1.43 -18.43
C PRO A 252 1.19 2.36 -17.59
N GLY A 253 0.88 3.67 -17.55
CA GLY A 253 1.71 4.71 -16.92
C GLY A 253 1.97 4.47 -15.43
N VAL A 254 0.94 4.08 -14.68
CA VAL A 254 1.09 3.81 -13.23
C VAL A 254 2.04 2.63 -12.96
N TRP A 255 2.02 1.63 -13.81
CA TRP A 255 2.94 0.48 -13.71
C TRP A 255 4.39 0.88 -13.95
N LEU A 256 4.63 1.80 -14.91
CA LEU A 256 5.96 2.36 -15.16
C LEU A 256 6.44 3.18 -13.95
N ILE A 257 5.60 4.06 -13.44
CA ILE A 257 5.93 4.90 -12.29
C ILE A 257 6.26 4.02 -11.07
N ASN A 258 5.44 3.00 -10.80
CA ASN A 258 5.71 2.06 -9.70
C ASN A 258 7.03 1.30 -9.90
N SER A 259 7.36 0.92 -11.14
CA SER A 259 8.65 0.30 -11.45
C SER A 259 9.83 1.22 -11.13
N VAL A 260 9.73 2.50 -11.49
CA VAL A 260 10.75 3.50 -11.17
C VAL A 260 10.84 3.71 -9.65
N PHE A 261 9.71 3.82 -8.95
CA PHE A 261 9.72 3.93 -7.50
C PHE A 261 10.35 2.72 -6.81
N ASP A 262 10.08 1.51 -7.30
CA ASP A 262 10.70 0.30 -6.75
C ASP A 262 12.23 0.34 -6.95
N ILE A 263 12.73 0.79 -8.11
CA ILE A 263 14.17 0.94 -8.38
C ILE A 263 14.79 2.01 -7.46
N LEU A 264 14.15 3.16 -7.33
CA LEU A 264 14.63 4.26 -6.48
C LEU A 264 14.67 3.90 -4.99
N ASN A 265 13.79 3.00 -4.56
CA ASN A 265 13.78 2.47 -3.19
C ASN A 265 14.59 1.16 -3.05
N GLU A 266 15.59 0.96 -3.90
CA GLU A 266 16.53 -0.16 -3.86
C GLU A 266 15.91 -1.56 -4.11
N ASN A 267 14.62 -1.64 -4.44
CA ASN A 267 13.93 -2.87 -4.80
C ASN A 267 14.16 -3.23 -6.28
N MET A 268 15.43 -3.28 -6.71
CA MET A 268 15.88 -3.40 -8.10
C MET A 268 15.23 -4.55 -8.86
N LEU A 269 15.23 -5.77 -8.27
CA LEU A 269 14.69 -6.97 -8.94
C LEU A 269 13.21 -6.84 -9.27
N VAL A 270 12.44 -6.32 -8.33
CA VAL A 270 11.00 -6.10 -8.51
C VAL A 270 10.76 -4.98 -9.50
N GLY A 271 11.48 -3.87 -9.37
CA GLY A 271 11.37 -2.72 -10.24
C GLY A 271 11.70 -3.06 -11.70
N ILE A 272 12.83 -3.69 -11.96
CA ILE A 272 13.23 -4.11 -13.31
C ILE A 272 12.21 -5.11 -13.89
N SER A 273 11.78 -6.09 -13.13
CA SER A 273 10.81 -7.09 -13.60
C SER A 273 9.45 -6.47 -13.94
N ARG A 274 8.97 -5.51 -13.13
CA ARG A 274 7.75 -4.73 -13.40
C ARG A 274 7.93 -3.87 -14.64
N GLY A 275 9.07 -3.19 -14.78
CA GLY A 275 9.42 -2.35 -15.91
C GLY A 275 9.45 -3.11 -17.21
N LEU A 276 10.13 -4.27 -17.26
CA LEU A 276 10.17 -5.15 -18.44
C LEU A 276 8.78 -5.65 -18.82
N ASN A 277 7.96 -6.10 -17.85
CA ASN A 277 6.61 -6.55 -18.17
C ASN A 277 5.74 -5.41 -18.71
N THR A 278 5.89 -4.21 -18.18
CA THR A 278 5.19 -3.00 -18.65
C THR A 278 5.69 -2.59 -20.03
N GLY A 279 6.99 -2.63 -20.28
CA GLY A 279 7.59 -2.40 -21.59
C GLY A 279 7.05 -3.35 -22.66
N LEU A 280 6.88 -4.63 -22.33
CA LEU A 280 6.24 -5.60 -23.24
C LEU A 280 4.78 -5.22 -23.56
N LEU A 281 4.02 -4.64 -22.63
CA LEU A 281 2.67 -4.15 -22.92
C LEU A 281 2.70 -2.95 -23.88
N ILE A 282 3.67 -2.05 -23.71
CA ILE A 282 3.85 -0.91 -24.62
C ILE A 282 4.21 -1.39 -26.03
N ILE A 283 5.08 -2.39 -26.16
CA ILE A 283 5.40 -3.02 -27.44
C ILE A 283 4.13 -3.65 -28.06
N CYS A 284 3.28 -4.29 -27.27
CA CYS A 284 1.99 -4.82 -27.75
C CYS A 284 1.07 -3.72 -28.30
N ILE A 285 1.00 -2.57 -27.64
CA ILE A 285 0.24 -1.39 -28.11
C ILE A 285 0.82 -0.89 -29.44
N ALA A 286 2.14 -0.76 -29.52
CA ALA A 286 2.84 -0.32 -30.72
C ALA A 286 2.61 -1.25 -31.92
N ILE A 287 2.60 -2.58 -31.70
CA ILE A 287 2.27 -3.54 -32.73
C ILE A 287 0.85 -3.34 -33.27
N GLY A 288 -0.14 -3.17 -32.39
CA GLY A 288 -1.52 -2.92 -32.80
C GLY A 288 -1.67 -1.63 -33.62
N LEU A 289 -1.01 -0.55 -33.17
CA LEU A 289 -0.99 0.72 -33.89
C LEU A 289 -0.29 0.59 -35.25
N PHE A 290 0.86 -0.07 -35.31
CA PHE A 290 1.60 -0.30 -36.54
C PHE A 290 0.77 -1.08 -37.57
N LEU A 291 0.04 -2.09 -37.15
CA LEU A 291 -0.88 -2.84 -38.05
C LEU A 291 -1.97 -1.91 -38.63
N THR A 292 -2.52 -1.00 -37.81
CA THR A 292 -3.49 0.01 -38.29
C THR A 292 -2.87 0.91 -39.33
N LEU A 293 -1.71 1.48 -39.08
CA LEU A 293 -1.04 2.40 -39.99
C LEU A 293 -0.66 1.72 -41.32
N SER A 294 -0.23 0.46 -41.25
CA SER A 294 0.11 -0.35 -42.44
C SER A 294 -1.11 -0.62 -43.33
N ILE A 295 -2.29 -0.87 -42.72
CA ILE A 295 -3.52 -1.21 -43.47
C ILE A 295 -4.22 0.05 -43.95
N SER A 296 -4.23 1.11 -43.16
CA SER A 296 -4.99 2.33 -43.46
C SER A 296 -4.37 3.21 -44.52
N ASN A 297 -3.13 2.99 -44.89
CA ASN A 297 -2.37 3.78 -45.87
C ASN A 297 -2.41 5.29 -45.56
N LEU A 298 -2.57 5.64 -44.29
CA LEU A 298 -2.41 7.01 -43.81
C LEU A 298 -0.91 7.31 -43.89
N GLY A 299 -0.50 8.23 -44.77
CA GLY A 299 0.86 8.57 -45.17
C GLY A 299 1.93 8.86 -44.11
N LEU A 300 1.72 8.40 -42.88
CA LEU A 300 2.67 8.50 -41.74
C LEU A 300 3.88 7.59 -41.88
N VAL A 301 3.88 6.65 -42.87
CA VAL A 301 4.99 5.71 -43.10
C VAL A 301 5.83 6.12 -44.33
N ASN A 302 5.50 7.19 -45.00
CA ASN A 302 6.32 7.75 -46.09
C ASN A 302 7.28 8.84 -45.50
N VAL A 303 8.25 8.37 -44.71
CA VAL A 303 9.48 9.11 -44.42
C VAL A 303 10.64 8.40 -45.04
#